data_d213cf798d5294f16c97ac49e4526af6
#
_entry.id   d213cf798d5294f16c97ac49e4526af6
#
_cell.length_a   1.000
_cell.length_b   1.000
_cell.length_c   1.000
_cell.angle_alpha   90.00
_cell.angle_beta   90.00
_cell.angle_gamma   90.00
#
_symmetry.space_group_name_H-M   'P 1'
#
loop_
_entity.id
_entity.type
_entity.pdbx_description
1 polymer ?
#
loop_
_entity_poly.entity_id
_entity_poly.type
_entity_poly.pdbx_seq_one_letter_code
_entity_poly.pdbx_strand_id
1 'polypeptide(L)'
;TESKFNRAVQALRQPGSSFKPFIYTAAIDKGLTPTLRLPDTAVSIEMADGTYWQPENYDRKFLGWMTMREGLFMSRNVVTTQVLQRIGPRTGVRYARKLGISGRIRPYLSLAMGTSEVYLLDMVSAYGVYPNRGIHVDPIGITRIYGKTGEVLEEQPRDEECRVFEGIHYTRLCKLPRVGSASENGRGDSCQVEQCS
;
A
#
# COMPACT_ATOMS: atom_id res chain seq x y z
N THR A 1 20.57 -17.24 -24.47
CA THR A 1 19.49 -16.36 -25.02
C THR A 1 18.89 -15.59 -23.87
N GLU A 2 19.12 -14.27 -23.83
CA GLU A 2 18.49 -13.41 -22.81
C GLU A 2 16.98 -13.32 -23.08
N SER A 3 16.21 -13.50 -22.02
CA SER A 3 14.75 -13.39 -22.08
C SER A 3 14.35 -11.94 -22.34
N LYS A 4 13.53 -11.69 -23.37
CA LYS A 4 12.92 -10.37 -23.63
C LYS A 4 11.76 -10.06 -22.68
N PHE A 5 11.39 -10.98 -21.78
CA PHE A 5 10.30 -10.82 -20.84
C PHE A 5 10.70 -9.89 -19.69
N ASN A 6 10.11 -8.70 -19.65
CA ASN A 6 10.34 -7.73 -18.60
C ASN A 6 9.44 -8.01 -17.40
N ARG A 7 10.03 -8.59 -16.33
CA ARG A 7 9.27 -8.97 -15.12
C ARG A 7 8.68 -7.79 -14.36
N ALA A 8 9.20 -6.59 -14.52
CA ALA A 8 8.68 -5.43 -13.80
C ALA A 8 7.31 -4.96 -14.31
N VAL A 9 7.08 -5.09 -15.63
CA VAL A 9 5.88 -4.57 -16.32
C VAL A 9 5.02 -5.63 -16.97
N GLN A 10 5.50 -6.88 -17.08
CA GLN A 10 4.77 -7.95 -17.77
C GLN A 10 4.38 -9.11 -16.84
N ALA A 11 5.07 -9.27 -15.69
CA ALA A 11 4.76 -10.35 -14.76
C ALA A 11 3.77 -9.87 -13.70
N LEU A 12 2.61 -10.49 -13.67
CA LEU A 12 1.65 -10.36 -12.59
C LEU A 12 2.06 -11.27 -11.42
N ARG A 13 2.11 -10.73 -10.22
CA ARG A 13 2.46 -11.46 -8.98
C ARG A 13 1.59 -10.98 -7.83
N GLN A 14 1.27 -11.89 -6.93
CA GLN A 14 0.59 -11.56 -5.67
C GLN A 14 1.56 -10.77 -4.77
N PRO A 15 1.23 -9.53 -4.38
CA PRO A 15 2.09 -8.71 -3.53
C PRO A 15 2.16 -9.21 -2.08
N GLY A 16 1.21 -10.06 -1.67
CA GLY A 16 1.15 -10.54 -0.29
C GLY A 16 1.02 -9.39 0.71
N SER A 17 1.71 -9.50 1.84
CA SER A 17 1.64 -8.49 2.92
C SER A 17 2.14 -7.10 2.53
N SER A 18 2.87 -6.95 1.42
CA SER A 18 3.23 -5.62 0.92
C SER A 18 2.02 -4.80 0.44
N PHE A 19 0.86 -5.42 0.26
CA PHE A 19 -0.37 -4.71 -0.06
C PHE A 19 -1.03 -4.04 1.16
N LYS A 20 -0.72 -4.46 2.38
CA LYS A 20 -1.35 -3.98 3.61
C LYS A 20 -1.27 -2.46 3.81
N PRO A 21 -0.14 -1.78 3.57
CA PRO A 21 -0.08 -0.32 3.72
C PRO A 21 -1.16 0.43 2.96
N PHE A 22 -1.58 -0.03 1.78
CA PHE A 22 -2.63 0.61 0.99
C PHE A 22 -4.00 0.52 1.67
N ILE A 23 -4.28 -0.61 2.34
CA ILE A 23 -5.50 -0.80 3.14
C ILE A 23 -5.49 0.11 4.38
N TYR A 24 -4.34 0.20 5.05
CA TYR A 24 -4.19 1.06 6.22
C TYR A 24 -4.23 2.56 5.85
N THR A 25 -3.72 2.93 4.68
CA THR A 25 -3.90 4.28 4.11
C THR A 25 -5.39 4.60 3.95
N ALA A 26 -6.13 3.71 3.30
CA ALA A 26 -7.56 3.86 3.14
C ALA A 26 -8.30 3.96 4.49
N ALA A 27 -7.88 3.18 5.49
CA ALA A 27 -8.47 3.18 6.82
C ALA A 27 -8.26 4.52 7.54
N ILE A 28 -7.04 5.05 7.50
CA ILE A 28 -6.70 6.33 8.14
C ILE A 28 -7.43 7.49 7.46
N ASP A 29 -7.49 7.50 6.14
CA ASP A 29 -8.21 8.51 5.36
C ASP A 29 -9.73 8.45 5.61
N LYS A 30 -10.26 7.27 5.96
CA LYS A 30 -11.65 7.06 6.41
C LYS A 30 -11.88 7.38 7.89
N GLY A 31 -10.89 7.92 8.60
CA GLY A 31 -11.01 8.38 9.97
C GLY A 31 -10.68 7.31 11.04
N LEU A 32 -10.25 6.11 10.66
CA LEU A 32 -9.77 5.14 11.64
C LEU A 32 -8.44 5.60 12.22
N THR A 33 -8.30 5.52 13.54
CA THR A 33 -7.08 5.96 14.22
C THR A 33 -6.05 4.83 14.30
N PRO A 34 -4.73 5.11 14.22
CA PRO A 34 -3.70 4.09 14.42
C PRO A 34 -3.77 3.39 15.79
N THR A 35 -4.39 4.03 16.77
CA THR A 35 -4.59 3.52 18.14
C THR A 35 -5.86 2.67 18.30
N LEU A 36 -6.69 2.54 17.26
CA LEU A 36 -7.87 1.69 17.28
C LEU A 36 -7.46 0.27 17.66
N ARG A 37 -8.05 -0.27 18.72
CA ARG A 37 -7.78 -1.63 19.18
C ARG A 37 -8.65 -2.64 18.46
N LEU A 38 -8.04 -3.72 18.01
CA LEU A 38 -8.67 -4.83 17.29
C LEU A 38 -8.18 -6.15 17.87
N PRO A 39 -9.05 -7.18 17.98
CA PRO A 39 -8.63 -8.48 18.47
C PRO A 39 -7.88 -9.25 17.38
N ASP A 40 -6.68 -9.73 17.70
CA ASP A 40 -5.98 -10.76 16.93
C ASP A 40 -6.34 -12.12 17.53
N THR A 41 -7.51 -12.61 17.20
CA THR A 41 -8.08 -13.89 17.67
C THR A 41 -8.67 -14.65 16.50
N ALA A 42 -8.96 -15.93 16.68
CA ALA A 42 -9.69 -16.69 15.66
C ALA A 42 -11.04 -16.00 15.36
N VAL A 43 -11.26 -15.65 14.11
CA VAL A 43 -12.50 -15.04 13.62
C VAL A 43 -13.07 -15.90 12.50
N SER A 44 -14.39 -16.01 12.45
CA SER A 44 -15.12 -16.67 11.37
C SER A 44 -16.00 -15.63 10.69
N ILE A 45 -15.81 -15.43 9.41
CA ILE A 45 -16.49 -14.41 8.60
C ILE A 45 -17.42 -15.13 7.64
N GLU A 46 -18.72 -14.84 7.74
CA GLU A 46 -19.70 -15.35 6.80
C GLU A 46 -19.52 -14.67 5.44
N MET A 47 -19.42 -15.47 4.39
CA MET A 47 -19.28 -15.03 3.01
C MET A 47 -20.66 -14.94 2.35
N ALA A 48 -20.76 -14.21 1.23
CA ALA A 48 -22.04 -14.01 0.53
C ALA A 48 -22.72 -15.29 0.01
N ASP A 49 -21.97 -16.36 -0.11
CA ASP A 49 -22.45 -17.70 -0.50
C ASP A 49 -22.87 -18.58 0.68
N GLY A 50 -22.86 -18.02 1.90
CA GLY A 50 -23.19 -18.73 3.14
C GLY A 50 -22.05 -19.60 3.70
N THR A 51 -20.89 -19.63 3.05
CA THR A 51 -19.70 -20.29 3.59
C THR A 51 -19.01 -19.42 4.64
N TYR A 52 -18.21 -20.07 5.50
CA TYR A 52 -17.44 -19.38 6.52
C TYR A 52 -15.95 -19.38 6.15
N TRP A 53 -15.36 -18.18 6.13
CA TRP A 53 -13.93 -18.00 5.93
C TRP A 53 -13.24 -17.60 7.24
N GLN A 54 -12.13 -18.28 7.53
CA GLN A 54 -11.34 -18.05 8.74
C GLN A 54 -9.93 -17.59 8.33
N PRO A 55 -9.64 -16.28 8.35
CA PRO A 55 -8.31 -15.78 8.07
C PRO A 55 -7.34 -16.21 9.17
N GLU A 56 -6.18 -16.74 8.77
CA GLU A 56 -5.12 -17.13 9.67
C GLU A 56 -3.91 -16.19 9.55
N ASN A 57 -3.18 -16.02 10.65
CA ASN A 57 -1.88 -15.38 10.64
C ASN A 57 -0.82 -16.36 10.10
N TYR A 58 0.25 -15.83 9.53
CA TYR A 58 1.31 -16.65 8.93
C TYR A 58 1.94 -17.63 9.93
N ASP A 59 2.14 -17.19 11.18
CA ASP A 59 2.69 -17.99 12.27
C ASP A 59 1.65 -18.89 12.99
N ARG A 60 0.38 -18.85 12.55
CA ARG A 60 -0.77 -19.55 13.15
C ARG A 60 -1.01 -19.24 14.62
N LYS A 61 -0.48 -18.11 15.11
CA LYS A 61 -0.65 -17.64 16.49
C LYS A 61 -1.59 -16.46 16.54
N PHE A 62 -2.21 -16.26 17.70
CA PHE A 62 -3.05 -15.12 18.01
C PHE A 62 -2.47 -14.42 19.24
N LEU A 63 -2.37 -13.09 19.18
CA LEU A 63 -1.71 -12.28 20.20
C LEU A 63 -2.69 -11.46 21.06
N GLY A 64 -4.00 -11.65 20.84
CA GLY A 64 -5.04 -10.94 21.59
C GLY A 64 -5.23 -9.50 21.09
N TRP A 65 -5.67 -8.61 21.99
CA TRP A 65 -5.97 -7.24 21.65
C TRP A 65 -4.72 -6.42 21.34
N MET A 66 -4.69 -5.81 20.16
CA MET A 66 -3.61 -4.93 19.73
C MET A 66 -4.15 -3.69 19.00
N THR A 67 -3.31 -2.69 18.85
CA THR A 67 -3.64 -1.50 18.07
C THR A 67 -3.55 -1.78 16.56
N MET A 68 -4.26 -1.00 15.76
CA MET A 68 -4.16 -1.04 14.30
C MET A 68 -2.70 -0.86 13.84
N ARG A 69 -1.93 0.02 14.52
CA ARG A 69 -0.49 0.22 14.27
C ARG A 69 0.31 -1.06 14.49
N GLU A 70 0.13 -1.74 15.62
CA GLU A 70 0.80 -3.01 15.92
C GLU A 70 0.42 -4.10 14.92
N GLY A 71 -0.86 -4.16 14.52
CA GLY A 71 -1.35 -5.07 13.49
C GLY A 71 -0.63 -4.92 12.15
N LEU A 72 -0.33 -3.68 11.73
CA LEU A 72 0.46 -3.43 10.53
C LEU A 72 1.93 -3.79 10.76
N PHE A 73 2.53 -3.33 11.86
CA PHE A 73 3.94 -3.58 12.19
C PHE A 73 4.27 -5.06 12.26
N MET A 74 3.41 -5.84 12.91
CA MET A 74 3.57 -7.29 13.04
C MET A 74 2.99 -8.06 11.85
N SER A 75 2.49 -7.34 10.85
CA SER A 75 1.90 -7.92 9.62
C SER A 75 0.77 -8.93 9.90
N ARG A 76 -0.12 -8.66 10.89
CA ARG A 76 -1.19 -9.57 11.29
C ARG A 76 -2.31 -9.61 10.24
N ASN A 77 -2.57 -10.79 9.70
CA ASN A 77 -3.59 -10.99 8.67
C ASN A 77 -5.00 -10.76 9.23
N VAL A 78 -5.27 -11.30 10.41
CA VAL A 78 -6.59 -11.21 11.07
C VAL A 78 -6.96 -9.76 11.35
N VAL A 79 -6.02 -8.98 11.87
CA VAL A 79 -6.23 -7.54 12.14
C VAL A 79 -6.45 -6.77 10.84
N THR A 80 -5.63 -7.01 9.82
CA THR A 80 -5.78 -6.34 8.51
C THR A 80 -7.12 -6.67 7.85
N THR A 81 -7.58 -7.92 7.97
CA THR A 81 -8.89 -8.33 7.46
C THR A 81 -10.02 -7.56 8.13
N GLN A 82 -9.97 -7.40 9.46
CA GLN A 82 -10.96 -6.61 10.20
C GLN A 82 -10.91 -5.12 9.84
N VAL A 83 -9.72 -4.57 9.59
CA VAL A 83 -9.57 -3.19 9.07
C VAL A 83 -10.26 -3.08 7.72
N LEU A 84 -9.98 -4.00 6.79
CA LEU A 84 -10.59 -4.00 5.46
C LEU A 84 -12.10 -4.20 5.51
N GLN A 85 -12.60 -5.06 6.42
CA GLN A 85 -14.03 -5.28 6.62
C GLN A 85 -14.73 -3.97 7.05
N ARG A 86 -14.13 -3.20 7.96
CA ARG A 86 -14.68 -1.92 8.46
C ARG A 86 -14.77 -0.83 7.41
N ILE A 87 -13.76 -0.70 6.54
CA ILE A 87 -13.75 0.30 5.47
C ILE A 87 -14.46 -0.18 4.19
N GLY A 88 -14.72 -1.47 4.09
CA GLY A 88 -15.27 -2.16 2.93
C GLY A 88 -14.21 -2.49 1.86
N PRO A 89 -14.25 -3.72 1.28
CA PRO A 89 -13.27 -4.15 0.26
C PRO A 89 -13.23 -3.25 -0.98
N ARG A 90 -14.35 -2.69 -1.41
CA ARG A 90 -14.41 -1.73 -2.52
C ARG A 90 -13.61 -0.46 -2.24
N THR A 91 -13.58 -0.01 -0.98
CA THR A 91 -12.74 1.13 -0.57
C THR A 91 -11.25 0.78 -0.71
N GLY A 92 -10.83 -0.40 -0.26
CA GLY A 92 -9.45 -0.89 -0.45
C GLY A 92 -9.02 -0.90 -1.92
N VAL A 93 -9.89 -1.40 -2.81
CA VAL A 93 -9.66 -1.37 -4.27
C VAL A 93 -9.51 0.06 -4.79
N ARG A 94 -10.41 0.97 -4.38
CA ARG A 94 -10.38 2.36 -4.82
C ARG A 94 -9.07 3.05 -4.43
N TYR A 95 -8.57 2.82 -3.21
CA TYR A 95 -7.30 3.40 -2.75
C TYR A 95 -6.09 2.79 -3.46
N ALA A 96 -6.08 1.48 -3.72
CA ALA A 96 -5.06 0.86 -4.53
C ALA A 96 -4.99 1.51 -5.94
N ARG A 97 -6.16 1.78 -6.56
CA ARG A 97 -6.25 2.50 -7.85
C ARG A 97 -5.72 3.92 -7.76
N LYS A 98 -6.11 4.68 -6.73
CA LYS A 98 -5.60 6.04 -6.50
C LYS A 98 -4.08 6.08 -6.32
N LEU A 99 -3.51 5.01 -5.78
CA LEU A 99 -2.07 4.86 -5.57
C LEU A 99 -1.32 4.38 -6.83
N GLY A 100 -2.04 4.15 -7.97
CA GLY A 100 -1.43 3.78 -9.24
C GLY A 100 -1.40 2.28 -9.55
N ILE A 101 -2.05 1.43 -8.75
CA ILE A 101 -2.11 -0.01 -9.08
C ILE A 101 -3.07 -0.25 -10.24
N SER A 102 -2.56 -0.68 -11.41
CA SER A 102 -3.33 -0.87 -12.64
C SER A 102 -3.94 -2.26 -12.79
N GLY A 103 -3.40 -3.28 -12.13
CA GLY A 103 -3.83 -4.68 -12.22
C GLY A 103 -5.30 -4.94 -11.86
N ARG A 104 -5.83 -6.12 -12.15
CA ARG A 104 -7.21 -6.49 -11.82
C ARG A 104 -7.35 -6.81 -10.33
N ILE A 105 -7.73 -5.84 -9.52
CA ILE A 105 -7.95 -6.00 -8.07
C ILE A 105 -9.42 -6.36 -7.83
N ARG A 106 -9.66 -7.47 -7.11
CA ARG A 106 -11.01 -7.92 -6.75
C ARG A 106 -11.39 -7.43 -5.34
N PRO A 107 -12.63 -6.95 -5.13
CA PRO A 107 -13.08 -6.42 -3.84
C PRO A 107 -13.50 -7.53 -2.87
N TYR A 108 -12.58 -8.44 -2.58
CA TYR A 108 -12.76 -9.51 -1.60
C TYR A 108 -12.00 -9.20 -0.31
N LEU A 109 -12.42 -9.78 0.81
CA LEU A 109 -11.72 -9.64 2.10
C LEU A 109 -10.30 -10.23 2.07
N SER A 110 -10.06 -11.25 1.22
CA SER A 110 -8.73 -11.80 1.00
C SER A 110 -7.72 -10.79 0.43
N LEU A 111 -8.18 -9.63 -0.10
CA LEU A 111 -7.32 -8.51 -0.49
C LEU A 111 -6.46 -8.02 0.68
N ALA A 112 -6.91 -8.21 1.94
CA ALA A 112 -6.13 -7.94 3.15
C ALA A 112 -4.77 -8.68 3.19
N MET A 113 -4.68 -9.80 2.49
CA MET A 113 -3.46 -10.62 2.38
C MET A 113 -2.74 -10.42 1.03
N GLY A 114 -3.18 -9.47 0.20
CA GLY A 114 -2.59 -9.18 -1.10
C GLY A 114 -2.72 -10.33 -2.11
N THR A 115 -3.91 -10.94 -2.18
CA THR A 115 -4.18 -12.08 -3.09
C THR A 115 -4.42 -11.67 -4.55
N SER A 116 -4.66 -10.38 -4.82
CA SER A 116 -4.80 -9.88 -6.19
C SER A 116 -3.42 -9.72 -6.82
N GLU A 117 -3.27 -10.18 -8.06
CA GLU A 117 -2.02 -10.04 -8.80
C GLU A 117 -1.84 -8.62 -9.33
N VAL A 118 -0.62 -8.08 -9.22
CA VAL A 118 -0.24 -6.74 -9.62
C VAL A 118 1.14 -6.73 -10.29
N TYR A 119 1.47 -5.66 -11.00
CA TYR A 119 2.80 -5.46 -11.56
C TYR A 119 3.76 -4.90 -10.51
N LEU A 120 5.04 -5.28 -10.59
CA LEU A 120 6.07 -4.79 -9.68
C LEU A 120 6.27 -3.28 -9.82
N LEU A 121 6.24 -2.76 -11.04
CA LEU A 121 6.42 -1.32 -11.29
C LEU A 121 5.30 -0.50 -10.64
N ASP A 122 4.03 -0.96 -10.73
CA ASP A 122 2.90 -0.32 -10.06
C ASP A 122 3.10 -0.28 -8.54
N MET A 123 3.58 -1.39 -7.95
CA MET A 123 3.85 -1.46 -6.51
C MET A 123 4.92 -0.45 -6.10
N VAL A 124 6.01 -0.34 -6.86
CA VAL A 124 7.11 0.60 -6.58
C VAL A 124 6.60 2.05 -6.69
N SER A 125 5.86 2.38 -7.76
CA SER A 125 5.26 3.70 -7.94
C SER A 125 4.29 4.04 -6.80
N ALA A 126 3.40 3.11 -6.45
CA ALA A 126 2.44 3.28 -5.35
C ALA A 126 3.14 3.53 -4.00
N TYR A 127 4.25 2.85 -3.73
CA TYR A 127 5.05 3.12 -2.53
C TYR A 127 5.76 4.48 -2.59
N GLY A 128 6.10 4.96 -3.79
CA GLY A 128 6.68 6.29 -4.01
C GLY A 128 5.80 7.45 -3.53
N VAL A 129 4.48 7.23 -3.46
CA VAL A 129 3.52 8.23 -2.96
C VAL A 129 3.80 8.63 -1.51
N TYR A 130 4.29 7.71 -0.67
CA TYR A 130 4.55 7.97 0.75
C TYR A 130 5.72 8.96 0.97
N PRO A 131 6.91 8.77 0.41
CA PRO A 131 7.98 9.76 0.54
C PRO A 131 7.70 11.04 -0.27
N ASN A 132 6.84 10.98 -1.29
CA ASN A 132 6.46 12.11 -2.12
C ASN A 132 5.22 12.87 -1.59
N ARG A 133 5.05 12.93 -0.27
CA ARG A 133 4.04 13.74 0.43
C ARG A 133 2.59 13.50 -0.04
N GLY A 134 2.29 12.28 -0.48
CA GLY A 134 0.95 11.90 -0.93
C GLY A 134 0.69 12.17 -2.42
N ILE A 135 1.70 12.52 -3.18
CA ILE A 135 1.60 12.76 -4.62
C ILE A 135 2.05 11.52 -5.37
N HIS A 136 1.19 10.99 -6.23
CA HIS A 136 1.53 9.92 -7.17
C HIS A 136 2.21 10.51 -8.40
N VAL A 137 3.27 9.86 -8.85
CA VAL A 137 4.00 10.18 -10.08
C VAL A 137 4.12 8.91 -10.91
N ASP A 138 3.74 8.99 -12.18
CA ASP A 138 3.88 7.88 -13.10
C ASP A 138 5.37 7.63 -13.44
N PRO A 139 5.80 6.35 -13.52
CA PRO A 139 7.17 6.04 -13.86
C PRO A 139 7.49 6.43 -15.30
N ILE A 140 8.48 7.29 -15.49
CA ILE A 140 8.98 7.71 -16.81
C ILE A 140 10.29 6.99 -17.10
N GLY A 141 10.35 6.25 -18.20
CA GLY A 141 11.56 5.54 -18.65
C GLY A 141 12.52 6.39 -19.48
N ILE A 142 11.97 7.30 -20.30
CA ILE A 142 12.74 8.18 -21.18
C ILE A 142 12.20 9.59 -21.00
N THR A 143 13.05 10.53 -20.58
CA THR A 143 12.65 11.92 -20.36
C THR A 143 12.90 12.78 -21.59
N ARG A 144 13.98 12.50 -22.36
CA ARG A 144 14.33 13.23 -23.58
C ARG A 144 15.03 12.32 -24.58
N ILE A 145 14.80 12.58 -25.86
CA ILE A 145 15.50 11.97 -26.97
C ILE A 145 16.26 13.09 -27.73
N TYR A 146 17.53 12.90 -27.92
CA TYR A 146 18.38 13.85 -28.65
C TYR A 146 18.76 13.32 -30.04
N GLY A 147 18.80 14.19 -31.01
CA GLY A 147 19.36 13.91 -32.33
C GLY A 147 20.88 13.86 -32.32
N LYS A 148 21.47 13.51 -33.46
CA LYS A 148 22.92 13.37 -33.60
C LYS A 148 23.69 14.70 -33.42
N THR A 149 23.04 15.83 -33.65
CA THR A 149 23.57 17.18 -33.52
C THR A 149 23.29 17.82 -32.17
N GLY A 150 22.63 17.06 -31.23
CA GLY A 150 22.32 17.50 -29.87
C GLY A 150 20.96 18.22 -29.74
N GLU A 151 20.21 18.34 -30.84
CA GLU A 151 18.85 18.86 -30.81
C GLU A 151 17.90 17.94 -30.07
N VAL A 152 16.93 18.49 -29.32
CA VAL A 152 15.89 17.73 -28.65
C VAL A 152 14.87 17.30 -29.71
N LEU A 153 14.77 15.99 -29.98
CA LEU A 153 13.79 15.40 -30.88
C LEU A 153 12.43 15.18 -30.21
N GLU A 154 12.49 14.76 -28.97
CA GLU A 154 11.29 14.49 -28.17
C GLU A 154 11.58 14.76 -26.71
N GLU A 155 10.63 15.37 -26.02
CA GLU A 155 10.67 15.58 -24.56
C GLU A 155 9.34 15.13 -23.98
N GLN A 156 9.40 14.23 -22.98
CA GLN A 156 8.21 13.81 -22.24
C GLN A 156 7.74 14.97 -21.36
N PRO A 157 6.49 15.44 -21.50
CA PRO A 157 5.96 16.44 -20.58
C PRO A 157 6.01 15.89 -19.14
N ARG A 158 6.25 16.76 -18.17
CA ARG A 158 6.08 16.36 -16.78
C ARG A 158 4.59 16.13 -16.53
N ASP A 159 4.25 14.91 -16.14
CA ASP A 159 2.86 14.57 -15.84
C ASP A 159 2.30 15.46 -14.74
N GLU A 160 1.00 15.74 -14.82
CA GLU A 160 0.27 16.43 -13.76
C GLU A 160 0.35 15.59 -12.47
N GLU A 161 0.82 16.22 -11.40
CA GLU A 161 0.93 15.58 -10.10
C GLU A 161 -0.45 15.20 -9.56
N CYS A 162 -0.74 13.90 -9.45
CA CYS A 162 -1.99 13.43 -8.88
C CYS A 162 -1.86 13.31 -7.35
N ARG A 163 -2.49 14.22 -6.61
CA ARG A 163 -2.54 14.15 -5.15
C ARG A 163 -3.49 13.05 -4.69
N VAL A 164 -2.96 12.03 -4.04
CA VAL A 164 -3.72 10.87 -3.56
C VAL A 164 -4.40 11.16 -2.22
N PHE A 165 -3.72 11.91 -1.31
CA PHE A 165 -4.26 12.32 -0.01
C PHE A 165 -3.69 13.66 0.45
N GLU A 166 -4.43 14.35 1.32
CA GLU A 166 -4.07 15.67 1.84
C GLU A 166 -3.05 15.59 2.99
N GLY A 167 -2.33 16.68 3.26
CA GLY A 167 -1.20 16.75 4.16
C GLY A 167 -1.43 16.25 5.61
N ILE A 168 -2.64 16.42 6.17
CA ILE A 168 -2.97 15.91 7.53
C ILE A 168 -2.93 14.38 7.57
N HIS A 169 -3.42 13.74 6.51
CA HIS A 169 -3.42 12.28 6.38
C HIS A 169 -2.01 11.74 6.16
N TYR A 170 -1.18 12.46 5.41
CA TYR A 170 0.23 12.13 5.20
C TYR A 170 1.00 12.02 6.52
N THR A 171 0.88 13.00 7.41
CA THR A 171 1.58 13.00 8.71
C THR A 171 1.18 11.79 9.57
N ARG A 172 -0.08 11.34 9.49
CA ARG A 172 -0.55 10.14 10.19
C ARG A 172 0.02 8.86 9.60
N LEU A 173 0.17 8.80 8.27
CA LEU A 173 0.72 7.63 7.55
C LEU A 173 2.23 7.48 7.76
N CYS A 174 2.99 8.57 7.72
CA CYS A 174 4.44 8.55 7.96
C CYS A 174 4.82 8.11 9.38
N LYS A 175 3.88 8.20 10.34
CA LYS A 175 4.05 7.71 11.71
C LYS A 175 3.74 6.21 11.86
N LEU A 176 3.32 5.53 10.79
CA LEU A 176 3.18 4.07 10.82
C LEU A 176 4.58 3.43 10.76
N PRO A 177 4.82 2.35 11.51
CA PRO A 177 6.10 1.65 11.47
C PRO A 177 6.36 1.08 10.07
N ARG A 178 7.62 1.10 9.66
CA ARG A 178 8.04 0.49 8.40
C ARG A 178 7.90 -1.03 8.52
N VAL A 179 7.20 -1.65 7.59
CA VAL A 179 7.10 -3.11 7.50
C VAL A 179 8.49 -3.67 7.17
N GLY A 180 9.07 -4.46 8.06
CA GLY A 180 10.32 -5.19 7.78
C GLY A 180 11.61 -4.64 8.40
N SER A 181 11.60 -3.51 9.13
CA SER A 181 12.77 -3.10 9.91
C SER A 181 12.60 -3.51 11.37
N ALA A 182 13.28 -4.57 11.78
CA ALA A 182 13.61 -4.73 13.18
C ALA A 182 14.55 -3.58 13.56
N SER A 183 14.05 -2.52 14.18
CA SER A 183 14.91 -1.46 14.69
C SER A 183 15.52 -1.90 16.01
N GLU A 184 16.72 -2.35 15.97
CA GLU A 184 17.64 -2.15 17.08
C GLU A 184 17.95 -0.65 17.11
N ASN A 185 17.68 -0.03 18.25
CA ASN A 185 17.93 1.36 18.65
C ASN A 185 16.80 2.37 18.37
N GLY A 186 16.06 2.64 19.46
CA GLY A 186 15.17 3.77 19.61
C GLY A 186 15.89 5.12 19.56
N ARG A 187 16.04 5.68 18.38
CA ARG A 187 16.19 7.12 18.17
C ARG A 187 15.13 7.52 17.16
N GLY A 188 14.15 8.27 17.67
CA GLY A 188 13.11 8.86 16.85
C GLY A 188 13.72 9.86 15.87
N ASP A 189 13.74 9.50 14.58
CA ASP A 189 13.93 10.47 13.53
C ASP A 189 12.68 11.32 13.44
N SER A 190 12.75 12.52 14.01
CA SER A 190 11.77 13.57 13.85
C SER A 190 11.77 14.00 12.40
N CYS A 191 10.71 13.67 11.68
CA CYS A 191 10.39 14.32 10.41
C CYS A 191 10.11 15.80 10.73
N GLN A 192 11.10 16.67 10.55
CA GLN A 192 10.90 18.11 10.64
C GLN A 192 10.08 18.53 9.43
N VAL A 193 8.86 18.97 9.70
CA VAL A 193 8.02 19.66 8.73
C VAL A 193 8.49 21.10 8.71
N GLU A 194 9.33 21.46 7.73
CA GLU A 194 9.51 22.88 7.39
C GLU A 194 8.19 23.40 6.83
N GLN A 195 7.63 24.37 7.52
CA GLN A 195 6.50 25.16 7.06
C GLN A 195 6.97 25.97 5.85
N CYS A 196 6.45 25.66 4.68
CA CYS A 196 6.48 26.60 3.56
C CYS A 196 5.43 27.65 3.81
N SER A 197 5.91 28.89 4.00
CA SER A 197 5.17 30.16 4.04
C SER A 197 4.51 30.45 2.70
#